data_934e5f7efa5bc2285cd56cebcca8efc9
#
_entry.id   934e5f7efa5bc2285cd56cebcca8efc9
#
_cell.length_a   1.000
_cell.length_b   1.000
_cell.length_c   1.000
_cell.angle_alpha   90.00
_cell.angle_beta   90.00
_cell.angle_gamma   90.00
#
_symmetry.space_group_name_H-M   'P 1'
#
loop_
_entity.id
_entity.type
_entity.pdbx_description
1 polymer ?
#
loop_
_entity_poly.entity_id
_entity_poly.type
_entity_poly.pdbx_seq_one_letter_code
_entity_poly.pdbx_strand_id
1 'polypeptide(L)'
;MTLMGYTSRNIPSPDVYAATIERRVKAKRAGDKATANALKLVLNTTYGAMLNKYNALYDPLMGRSVCITGQLFLLELANHLVADCSTLTVIQLNTDGIMVSFDEDEYQKVLNITGEWQERTGFELEEDSVKLIVQKDVNGYVELPFEGEPKIKGGVLVRGIAPAGAFNVNNNACVVAKAVKDYLAYGVPVEKTVMECDRLLDFQLVAKAGSKYGDALHEVDGKMEVVQKVNRVYATEDHRYGTLYKIHLGTGNPVKIAGLPSRCVVDNDNHLTIDVVDRDWYIRLAKRYVRDFLGLKPPKRNTRRVNSIKKKLLEILEV
;
A
#
# COMPACT_ATOMS: atom_id res chain seq x y z
N MET A 1 1.06 22.47 -13.34
CA MET A 1 -0.03 23.40 -13.66
C MET A 1 0.50 24.78 -14.02
N THR A 2 1.17 25.49 -13.11
CA THR A 2 1.63 26.88 -13.35
C THR A 2 2.67 27.03 -14.44
N LEU A 3 3.71 26.18 -14.48
CA LEU A 3 4.76 26.22 -15.51
C LEU A 3 4.22 26.21 -16.95
N MET A 4 3.14 25.46 -17.19
CA MET A 4 2.56 25.27 -18.51
C MET A 4 1.23 26.03 -18.70
N GLY A 5 0.86 26.89 -17.74
CA GLY A 5 -0.40 27.63 -17.82
C GLY A 5 -1.68 26.76 -17.74
N TYR A 6 -1.60 25.52 -17.29
CA TYR A 6 -2.75 24.59 -17.24
C TYR A 6 -3.57 24.75 -15.96
N THR A 7 -3.89 25.99 -15.60
CA THR A 7 -4.90 26.29 -14.58
C THR A 7 -6.30 26.26 -15.20
N SER A 8 -7.33 26.02 -14.38
CA SER A 8 -8.71 26.09 -14.88
C SER A 8 -8.99 27.48 -15.47
N ARG A 9 -9.56 27.53 -16.66
CA ARG A 9 -10.01 28.76 -17.32
C ARG A 9 -11.15 29.46 -16.56
N ASN A 10 -11.75 28.75 -15.60
CA ASN A 10 -12.80 29.27 -14.73
C ASN A 10 -12.26 29.89 -13.44
N ILE A 11 -10.93 29.92 -13.23
CA ILE A 11 -10.31 30.60 -12.09
C ILE A 11 -10.26 32.09 -12.36
N PRO A 12 -10.88 32.93 -11.50
CA PRO A 12 -10.92 34.40 -11.72
C PRO A 12 -9.53 35.05 -11.65
N SER A 13 -8.62 34.51 -10.86
CA SER A 13 -7.27 35.05 -10.62
C SER A 13 -6.23 33.92 -10.59
N PRO A 14 -5.67 33.52 -11.74
CA PRO A 14 -4.64 32.47 -11.82
C PRO A 14 -3.41 32.75 -10.95
N ASP A 15 -3.04 34.01 -10.77
CA ASP A 15 -1.90 34.44 -9.96
C ASP A 15 -2.01 34.00 -8.49
N VAL A 16 -3.23 33.91 -7.95
CA VAL A 16 -3.45 33.42 -6.57
C VAL A 16 -3.00 31.97 -6.43
N TYR A 17 -3.17 31.16 -7.48
CA TYR A 17 -2.72 29.77 -7.46
C TYR A 17 -1.18 29.70 -7.49
N ALA A 18 -0.51 30.51 -8.32
CA ALA A 18 0.94 30.61 -8.37
C ALA A 18 1.52 31.08 -7.01
N ALA A 19 0.98 32.15 -6.45
CA ALA A 19 1.37 32.66 -5.14
C ALA A 19 1.18 31.62 -4.02
N THR A 20 0.15 30.75 -4.13
CA THR A 20 -0.09 29.66 -3.16
C THR A 20 1.01 28.60 -3.25
N ILE A 21 1.49 28.28 -4.45
CA ILE A 21 2.63 27.35 -4.64
C ILE A 21 3.89 27.96 -4.02
N GLU A 22 4.23 29.20 -4.32
CA GLU A 22 5.41 29.87 -3.75
C GLU A 22 5.38 29.89 -2.22
N ARG A 23 4.21 30.21 -1.65
CA ARG A 23 4.00 30.20 -0.21
C ARG A 23 4.22 28.82 0.39
N ARG A 24 3.75 27.77 -0.29
CA ARG A 24 3.98 26.38 0.14
C ARG A 24 5.46 26.02 0.09
N VAL A 25 6.15 26.34 -0.98
CA VAL A 25 7.60 26.08 -1.13
C VAL A 25 8.39 26.79 -0.04
N LYS A 26 8.06 28.06 0.23
CA LYS A 26 8.67 28.83 1.31
C LYS A 26 8.43 28.19 2.68
N ALA A 27 7.21 27.73 2.98
CA ALA A 27 6.91 27.04 4.22
C ALA A 27 7.66 25.69 4.34
N LYS A 28 7.76 24.90 3.24
CA LYS A 28 8.57 23.66 3.19
C LYS A 28 10.03 23.92 3.51
N ARG A 29 10.64 24.92 2.89
CA ARG A 29 12.05 25.31 3.12
C ARG A 29 12.31 25.84 4.54
N ALA A 30 11.32 26.51 5.13
CA ALA A 30 11.39 26.99 6.52
C ALA A 30 11.09 25.90 7.57
N GLY A 31 10.78 24.66 7.16
CA GLY A 31 10.44 23.58 8.09
C GLY A 31 9.03 23.67 8.69
N ASP A 32 8.19 24.64 8.26
CA ASP A 32 6.80 24.76 8.68
C ASP A 32 5.92 23.71 7.98
N LYS A 33 5.94 22.50 8.57
CA LYS A 33 5.19 21.34 8.06
C LYS A 33 3.68 21.57 8.09
N ALA A 34 3.15 22.31 9.06
CA ALA A 34 1.72 22.54 9.20
C ALA A 34 1.19 23.37 8.03
N THR A 35 1.78 24.53 7.79
CA THR A 35 1.44 25.39 6.65
C THR A 35 1.70 24.72 5.31
N ALA A 36 2.84 24.04 5.13
CA ALA A 36 3.16 23.34 3.89
C ALA A 36 2.15 22.24 3.55
N ASN A 37 1.67 21.48 4.56
CA ASN A 37 0.66 20.43 4.37
C ASN A 37 -0.73 21.00 4.09
N ALA A 38 -1.14 22.07 4.77
CA ALA A 38 -2.42 22.73 4.53
C ALA A 38 -2.47 23.27 3.10
N LEU A 39 -1.42 23.96 2.64
CA LEU A 39 -1.34 24.49 1.28
C LEU A 39 -1.24 23.37 0.23
N LYS A 40 -0.57 22.26 0.52
CA LYS A 40 -0.57 21.07 -0.34
C LYS A 40 -1.98 20.54 -0.58
N LEU A 41 -2.81 20.51 0.46
CA LEU A 41 -4.19 20.06 0.33
C LEU A 41 -4.99 21.00 -0.58
N VAL A 42 -4.87 22.32 -0.41
CA VAL A 42 -5.51 23.31 -1.26
C VAL A 42 -5.13 23.13 -2.73
N LEU A 43 -3.83 23.00 -3.02
CA LEU A 43 -3.32 22.83 -4.38
C LEU A 43 -3.81 21.54 -5.04
N ASN A 44 -3.80 20.43 -4.30
CA ASN A 44 -4.28 19.14 -4.80
C ASN A 44 -5.79 19.12 -5.02
N THR A 45 -6.56 19.75 -4.13
CA THR A 45 -8.02 19.86 -4.30
C THR A 45 -8.41 20.73 -5.49
N THR A 46 -7.64 21.77 -5.79
CA THR A 46 -7.86 22.61 -7.01
C THR A 46 -7.72 21.75 -8.27
N TYR A 47 -6.67 20.92 -8.37
CA TYR A 47 -6.52 20.00 -9.48
C TYR A 47 -7.70 19.01 -9.55
N GLY A 48 -8.10 18.39 -8.43
CA GLY A 48 -9.25 17.49 -8.37
C GLY A 48 -10.56 18.18 -8.77
N ALA A 49 -10.74 19.45 -8.40
CA ALA A 49 -11.91 20.25 -8.77
C ALA A 49 -12.04 20.44 -10.30
N MET A 50 -10.91 20.58 -11.01
CA MET A 50 -10.91 20.69 -12.48
C MET A 50 -11.47 19.45 -13.17
N LEU A 51 -11.39 18.28 -12.56
CA LEU A 51 -11.91 17.03 -13.11
C LEU A 51 -13.31 16.67 -12.60
N ASN A 52 -13.85 17.42 -11.64
CA ASN A 52 -15.17 17.18 -11.07
C ASN A 52 -16.24 18.03 -11.78
N LYS A 53 -17.13 17.38 -12.54
CA LYS A 53 -18.20 18.05 -13.32
C LYS A 53 -19.19 18.90 -12.51
N TYR A 54 -19.23 18.71 -11.19
CA TYR A 54 -20.12 19.48 -10.30
C TYR A 54 -19.41 20.68 -9.64
N ASN A 55 -18.12 20.89 -9.93
CA ASN A 55 -17.34 21.98 -9.34
C ASN A 55 -17.29 23.19 -10.27
N ALA A 56 -17.30 24.39 -9.70
CA ALA A 56 -17.20 25.65 -10.46
C ALA A 56 -15.87 25.76 -11.26
N LEU A 57 -14.82 25.06 -10.81
CA LEU A 57 -13.52 25.03 -11.48
C LEU A 57 -13.43 23.92 -12.55
N TYR A 58 -14.53 23.27 -12.90
CA TYR A 58 -14.53 22.18 -13.88
C TYR A 58 -13.93 22.60 -15.21
N ASP A 59 -12.79 22.03 -15.54
CA ASP A 59 -12.07 22.22 -16.80
C ASP A 59 -11.28 20.94 -17.14
N PRO A 60 -11.95 19.93 -17.67
CA PRO A 60 -11.33 18.62 -17.91
C PRO A 60 -10.21 18.66 -18.96
N LEU A 61 -10.23 19.65 -19.85
CA LEU A 61 -9.15 19.85 -20.82
C LEU A 61 -7.85 20.22 -20.09
N MET A 62 -7.88 21.26 -19.28
CA MET A 62 -6.71 21.70 -18.52
C MET A 62 -6.26 20.64 -17.52
N GLY A 63 -7.21 20.01 -16.79
CA GLY A 63 -6.89 18.95 -15.84
C GLY A 63 -6.20 17.74 -16.50
N ARG A 64 -6.65 17.30 -17.67
CA ARG A 64 -6.01 16.22 -18.43
C ARG A 64 -4.65 16.62 -19.00
N SER A 65 -4.54 17.88 -19.48
CA SER A 65 -3.28 18.42 -19.99
C SER A 65 -2.16 18.35 -18.94
N VAL A 66 -2.47 18.66 -17.67
CA VAL A 66 -1.51 18.51 -16.55
C VAL A 66 -0.96 17.09 -16.49
N CYS A 67 -1.83 16.08 -16.49
CA CYS A 67 -1.40 14.68 -16.39
C CYS A 67 -0.61 14.22 -17.61
N ILE A 68 -1.13 14.48 -18.81
CA ILE A 68 -0.52 14.02 -20.06
C ILE A 68 0.86 14.67 -20.25
N THR A 69 0.95 15.98 -20.02
CA THR A 69 2.22 16.69 -20.18
C THR A 69 3.25 16.20 -19.16
N GLY A 70 2.87 16.00 -17.88
CA GLY A 70 3.77 15.45 -16.88
C GLY A 70 4.29 14.05 -17.27
N GLN A 71 3.39 13.16 -17.75
CA GLN A 71 3.77 11.84 -18.22
C GLN A 71 4.73 11.89 -19.43
N LEU A 72 4.49 12.79 -20.39
CA LEU A 72 5.35 12.94 -21.57
C LEU A 72 6.75 13.45 -21.18
N PHE A 73 6.86 14.41 -20.28
CA PHE A 73 8.16 14.89 -19.81
C PHE A 73 8.95 13.82 -19.08
N LEU A 74 8.30 13.05 -18.19
CA LEU A 74 8.98 11.94 -17.51
C LEU A 74 9.37 10.81 -18.46
N LEU A 75 8.53 10.50 -19.45
CA LEU A 75 8.86 9.51 -20.48
C LEU A 75 10.05 9.96 -21.33
N GLU A 76 10.09 11.24 -21.68
CA GLU A 76 11.21 11.83 -22.41
C GLU A 76 12.51 11.69 -21.58
N LEU A 77 12.50 12.07 -20.30
CA LEU A 77 13.65 11.88 -19.41
C LEU A 77 14.09 10.41 -19.36
N ALA A 78 13.14 9.50 -19.18
CA ALA A 78 13.43 8.05 -19.18
C ALA A 78 14.11 7.60 -20.48
N ASN A 79 13.63 8.07 -21.62
CA ASN A 79 14.21 7.73 -22.94
C ASN A 79 15.64 8.27 -23.08
N HIS A 80 15.92 9.50 -22.65
CA HIS A 80 17.27 10.06 -22.68
C HIS A 80 18.23 9.28 -21.76
N LEU A 81 17.79 8.95 -20.54
CA LEU A 81 18.58 8.16 -19.61
C LEU A 81 18.91 6.77 -20.18
N VAL A 82 17.92 6.06 -20.73
CA VAL A 82 18.12 4.73 -21.32
C VAL A 82 18.98 4.76 -22.59
N ALA A 83 18.86 5.82 -23.40
CA ALA A 83 19.65 5.95 -24.63
C ALA A 83 21.12 6.22 -24.37
N ASP A 84 21.40 7.03 -23.35
CA ASP A 84 22.75 7.51 -23.11
C ASP A 84 23.49 6.70 -22.04
N CYS A 85 22.81 6.08 -21.05
CA CYS A 85 23.43 5.29 -20.01
C CYS A 85 23.30 3.80 -20.27
N SER A 86 24.43 3.11 -20.45
CA SER A 86 24.48 1.71 -20.90
C SER A 86 24.11 0.68 -19.83
N THR A 87 24.32 1.00 -18.56
CA THR A 87 24.01 0.13 -17.41
C THR A 87 22.65 0.45 -16.80
N LEU A 88 22.01 1.56 -17.22
CA LEU A 88 20.80 2.06 -16.63
C LEU A 88 19.58 1.21 -16.94
N THR A 89 18.87 0.85 -15.89
CA THR A 89 17.57 0.18 -15.96
C THR A 89 16.50 1.01 -15.27
N VAL A 90 15.40 1.27 -15.96
CA VAL A 90 14.23 1.92 -15.35
C VAL A 90 13.46 0.88 -14.55
N ILE A 91 13.42 1.05 -13.23
CA ILE A 91 12.69 0.17 -12.30
C ILE A 91 11.21 0.57 -12.24
N GLN A 92 10.95 1.87 -12.13
CA GLN A 92 9.60 2.41 -12.03
C GLN A 92 9.50 3.78 -12.67
N LEU A 93 8.41 4.01 -13.38
CA LEU A 93 7.97 5.31 -13.84
C LEU A 93 6.55 5.51 -13.36
N ASN A 94 6.30 6.53 -12.55
CA ASN A 94 4.98 6.83 -12.03
C ASN A 94 4.55 8.26 -12.40
N THR A 95 3.56 8.83 -11.70
CA THR A 95 2.96 10.11 -12.06
C THR A 95 3.92 11.31 -11.92
N ASP A 96 4.85 11.23 -10.97
CA ASP A 96 5.67 12.35 -10.49
C ASP A 96 7.13 11.97 -10.19
N GLY A 97 7.55 10.77 -10.61
CA GLY A 97 8.91 10.32 -10.38
C GLY A 97 9.35 9.16 -11.26
N ILE A 98 10.64 9.03 -11.39
CA ILE A 98 11.32 7.91 -12.03
C ILE A 98 12.27 7.28 -11.02
N MET A 99 12.31 5.95 -10.99
CA MET A 99 13.28 5.19 -10.22
C MET A 99 14.15 4.40 -11.20
N VAL A 100 15.42 4.54 -11.08
CA VAL A 100 16.41 3.91 -11.94
C VAL A 100 17.48 3.20 -11.12
N SER A 101 18.11 2.19 -11.71
CA SER A 101 19.32 1.56 -11.21
C SER A 101 20.38 1.65 -12.29
N PHE A 102 21.61 1.97 -11.92
CA PHE A 102 22.76 2.09 -12.83
C PHE A 102 24.06 1.89 -12.04
N ASP A 103 25.15 1.65 -12.75
CA ASP A 103 26.47 1.50 -12.13
C ASP A 103 27.03 2.89 -11.72
N GLU A 104 27.81 2.93 -10.65
CA GLU A 104 28.27 4.17 -10.02
C GLU A 104 29.10 5.06 -10.96
N ASP A 105 29.80 4.48 -11.93
CA ASP A 105 30.56 5.20 -12.93
C ASP A 105 29.72 6.03 -13.90
N GLU A 106 28.44 5.71 -14.04
CA GLU A 106 27.49 6.51 -14.85
C GLU A 106 26.79 7.62 -14.04
N TYR A 107 27.02 7.73 -12.73
CA TYR A 107 26.30 8.69 -11.87
C TYR A 107 26.42 10.15 -12.37
N GLN A 108 27.65 10.60 -12.73
CA GLN A 108 27.83 11.96 -13.23
C GLN A 108 27.09 12.21 -14.55
N LYS A 109 26.98 11.20 -15.38
CA LYS A 109 26.25 11.27 -16.65
C LYS A 109 24.74 11.39 -16.43
N VAL A 110 24.20 10.63 -15.47
CA VAL A 110 22.80 10.75 -15.04
C VAL A 110 22.50 12.15 -14.50
N LEU A 111 23.40 12.72 -13.69
CA LEU A 111 23.25 14.08 -13.18
C LEU A 111 23.25 15.14 -14.30
N ASN A 112 24.10 14.98 -15.30
CA ASN A 112 24.13 15.90 -16.44
C ASN A 112 22.82 15.86 -17.22
N ILE A 113 22.34 14.66 -17.57
CA ILE A 113 21.07 14.47 -18.31
C ILE A 113 19.88 15.04 -17.53
N THR A 114 19.79 14.74 -16.24
CA THR A 114 18.73 15.28 -15.38
C THR A 114 18.81 16.78 -15.22
N GLY A 115 20.03 17.35 -15.12
CA GLY A 115 20.28 18.78 -15.07
C GLY A 115 19.82 19.51 -16.34
N GLU A 116 20.23 19.06 -17.51
CA GLU A 116 19.80 19.59 -18.80
C GLU A 116 18.27 19.51 -18.98
N TRP A 117 17.69 18.42 -18.56
CA TRP A 117 16.23 18.25 -18.59
C TRP A 117 15.53 19.25 -17.66
N GLN A 118 16.04 19.49 -16.44
CA GLN A 118 15.50 20.48 -15.49
C GLN A 118 15.60 21.91 -16.05
N GLU A 119 16.74 22.28 -16.62
CA GLU A 119 16.95 23.60 -17.23
C GLU A 119 15.98 23.84 -18.38
N ARG A 120 15.78 22.85 -19.25
CA ARG A 120 14.90 22.96 -20.40
C ARG A 120 13.41 22.98 -20.03
N THR A 121 13.00 22.20 -19.05
CA THR A 121 11.60 22.04 -18.70
C THR A 121 11.11 22.97 -17.61
N GLY A 122 12.01 23.47 -16.77
CA GLY A 122 11.69 24.26 -15.57
C GLY A 122 11.14 23.41 -14.41
N PHE A 123 11.15 22.06 -14.52
CA PHE A 123 10.84 21.19 -13.39
C PHE A 123 12.06 21.03 -12.49
N GLU A 124 11.82 20.84 -11.19
CA GLU A 124 12.84 20.50 -10.20
C GLU A 124 12.69 19.01 -9.85
N LEU A 125 13.79 18.27 -9.85
CA LEU A 125 13.90 16.90 -9.38
C LEU A 125 14.51 16.87 -7.99
N GLU A 126 13.92 16.12 -7.07
CA GLU A 126 14.54 15.76 -5.80
C GLU A 126 15.15 14.36 -5.98
N GLU A 127 16.42 14.18 -5.59
CA GLU A 127 17.09 12.88 -5.65
C GLU A 127 17.00 12.18 -4.30
N ASP A 128 16.56 10.93 -4.32
CA ASP A 128 16.56 10.02 -3.17
C ASP A 128 17.34 8.74 -3.53
N SER A 129 18.40 8.44 -2.80
CA SER A 129 19.18 7.22 -2.98
C SER A 129 18.58 6.07 -2.20
N VAL A 130 18.44 4.90 -2.84
CA VAL A 130 17.79 3.71 -2.31
C VAL A 130 18.75 2.53 -2.33
N LYS A 131 18.93 1.88 -1.18
CA LYS A 131 19.78 0.68 -1.04
C LYS A 131 19.13 -0.58 -1.62
N LEU A 132 17.81 -0.72 -1.44
CA LEU A 132 17.04 -1.89 -1.87
C LEU A 132 15.60 -1.48 -2.14
N ILE A 133 15.05 -1.98 -3.23
CA ILE A 133 13.61 -1.96 -3.45
C ILE A 133 13.10 -3.37 -3.75
N VAL A 134 12.03 -3.78 -3.08
CA VAL A 134 11.26 -4.98 -3.40
C VAL A 134 9.87 -4.54 -3.80
N GLN A 135 9.56 -4.67 -5.08
CA GLN A 135 8.34 -4.14 -5.67
C GLN A 135 7.48 -5.24 -6.27
N LYS A 136 6.22 -5.27 -5.86
CA LYS A 136 5.19 -6.10 -6.48
C LYS A 136 4.50 -5.37 -7.63
N ASP A 137 4.17 -4.12 -7.42
CA ASP A 137 3.54 -3.21 -8.38
C ASP A 137 3.81 -1.76 -7.97
N VAL A 138 3.44 -0.79 -8.82
CA VAL A 138 3.67 0.66 -8.61
C VAL A 138 3.14 1.17 -7.27
N ASN A 139 2.12 0.52 -6.70
CA ASN A 139 1.51 0.88 -5.43
C ASN A 139 1.78 -0.13 -4.31
N GLY A 140 2.65 -1.11 -4.52
CA GLY A 140 2.97 -2.15 -3.55
C GLY A 140 4.46 -2.45 -3.52
N TYR A 141 5.21 -1.79 -2.62
CA TYR A 141 6.65 -1.95 -2.49
C TYR A 141 7.17 -1.69 -1.07
N VAL A 142 8.36 -2.21 -0.82
CA VAL A 142 9.23 -1.88 0.30
C VAL A 142 10.49 -1.26 -0.27
N GLU A 143 10.84 -0.06 0.17
CA GLU A 143 12.03 0.68 -0.20
C GLU A 143 12.89 0.86 1.05
N LEU A 144 14.12 0.38 1.04
CA LEU A 144 15.08 0.54 2.10
C LEU A 144 16.07 1.63 1.71
N PRO A 145 16.04 2.80 2.36
CA PRO A 145 17.04 3.84 2.15
C PRO A 145 18.39 3.42 2.75
N PHE A 146 19.45 4.14 2.43
CA PHE A 146 20.76 3.93 3.08
C PHE A 146 20.72 4.25 4.57
N GLU A 147 19.91 5.24 4.96
CA GLU A 147 19.70 5.64 6.35
C GLU A 147 18.21 5.74 6.65
N GLY A 148 17.82 5.33 7.86
CA GLY A 148 16.45 5.43 8.35
C GLY A 148 15.63 4.16 8.15
N GLU A 149 14.32 4.29 8.39
CA GLU A 149 13.36 3.19 8.33
C GLU A 149 12.89 2.92 6.90
N PRO A 150 12.53 1.66 6.58
CA PRO A 150 11.96 1.33 5.28
C PRO A 150 10.73 2.16 4.96
N LYS A 151 10.70 2.75 3.78
CA LYS A 151 9.48 3.33 3.23
C LYS A 151 8.61 2.19 2.67
N ILE A 152 7.34 2.19 3.00
CA ILE A 152 6.40 1.14 2.59
C ILE A 152 5.19 1.73 1.88
N LYS A 153 4.74 1.04 0.83
CA LYS A 153 3.52 1.36 0.11
C LYS A 153 2.73 0.09 -0.19
N GLY A 154 1.40 0.21 -0.13
CA GLY A 154 0.50 -0.90 -0.45
C GLY A 154 -0.34 -1.38 0.73
N GLY A 155 -1.57 -1.78 0.43
CA GLY A 155 -2.60 -2.05 1.44
C GLY A 155 -2.29 -3.16 2.44
N VAL A 156 -1.37 -4.07 2.12
CA VAL A 156 -0.90 -5.11 3.05
C VAL A 156 0.15 -4.55 4.00
N LEU A 157 1.12 -3.82 3.48
CA LEU A 157 2.29 -3.33 4.22
C LEU A 157 1.96 -2.20 5.20
N VAL A 158 0.99 -1.35 4.86
CA VAL A 158 0.61 -0.18 5.68
C VAL A 158 -0.41 -0.49 6.79
N ARG A 159 -0.80 -1.76 6.96
CA ARG A 159 -1.75 -2.17 8.00
C ARG A 159 -1.17 -1.95 9.39
N GLY A 160 -1.94 -1.26 10.24
CA GLY A 160 -1.52 -0.98 11.61
C GLY A 160 -0.32 -0.04 11.77
N ILE A 161 0.22 0.45 10.68
CA ILE A 161 1.31 1.42 10.67
C ILE A 161 0.69 2.78 10.40
N ALA A 162 0.30 3.46 11.47
CA ALA A 162 -0.20 4.82 11.38
C ALA A 162 0.69 5.77 12.18
N PRO A 163 0.80 7.03 11.76
CA PRO A 163 1.40 8.06 12.60
C PRO A 163 0.70 8.14 13.97
N ALA A 164 1.44 8.46 15.02
CA ALA A 164 0.86 8.67 16.35
C ALA A 164 -0.29 9.69 16.27
N GLY A 165 -1.44 9.34 16.85
CA GLY A 165 -2.63 10.18 16.84
C GLY A 165 -3.56 10.06 15.64
N ALA A 166 -3.28 9.18 14.68
CA ALA A 166 -4.18 8.95 13.55
C ALA A 166 -5.37 8.07 13.96
N PHE A 167 -6.59 8.56 13.73
CA PHE A 167 -7.82 7.82 14.03
C PHE A 167 -8.14 6.70 13.03
N ASN A 168 -7.75 6.87 11.79
CA ASN A 168 -8.11 5.95 10.72
C ASN A 168 -6.97 4.97 10.45
N VAL A 169 -6.84 3.98 11.30
CA VAL A 169 -5.82 2.95 11.20
C VAL A 169 -6.41 1.67 10.63
N ASN A 170 -5.77 1.11 9.62
CA ASN A 170 -6.10 -0.22 9.14
C ASN A 170 -5.39 -1.26 10.02
N ASN A 171 -6.04 -1.66 11.11
CA ASN A 171 -5.49 -2.58 12.12
C ASN A 171 -5.70 -4.06 11.77
N ASN A 172 -6.02 -4.38 10.53
CA ASN A 172 -6.31 -5.74 10.12
C ASN A 172 -5.01 -6.53 9.89
N ALA A 173 -4.70 -7.47 10.77
CA ALA A 173 -3.50 -8.32 10.74
C ALA A 173 -2.18 -7.52 10.68
N CYS A 174 -1.98 -6.61 11.63
CA CYS A 174 -0.77 -5.78 11.72
C CYS A 174 0.51 -6.62 11.83
N VAL A 175 0.47 -7.71 12.58
CA VAL A 175 1.59 -8.65 12.71
C VAL A 175 2.04 -9.20 11.36
N VAL A 176 1.10 -9.45 10.45
CA VAL A 176 1.39 -9.92 9.08
C VAL A 176 2.08 -8.83 8.28
N ALA A 177 1.59 -7.59 8.35
CA ALA A 177 2.20 -6.46 7.68
C ALA A 177 3.65 -6.24 8.14
N LYS A 178 3.87 -6.29 9.46
CA LYS A 178 5.19 -6.19 10.08
C LYS A 178 6.10 -7.33 9.62
N ALA A 179 5.64 -8.58 9.69
CA ALA A 179 6.43 -9.74 9.29
C ALA A 179 6.84 -9.69 7.81
N VAL A 180 5.92 -9.27 6.92
CA VAL A 180 6.22 -9.11 5.49
C VAL A 180 7.24 -7.99 5.27
N LYS A 181 7.06 -6.83 5.89
CA LYS A 181 8.01 -5.71 5.81
C LYS A 181 9.40 -6.13 6.29
N ASP A 182 9.49 -6.73 7.49
CA ASP A 182 10.76 -7.11 8.10
C ASP A 182 11.50 -8.18 7.29
N TYR A 183 10.75 -9.11 6.68
CA TYR A 183 11.33 -10.08 5.76
C TYR A 183 11.88 -9.42 4.50
N LEU A 184 11.09 -8.56 3.83
CA LEU A 184 11.49 -7.95 2.56
C LEU A 184 12.62 -6.93 2.71
N ALA A 185 12.65 -6.19 3.83
CA ALA A 185 13.66 -5.16 4.08
C ALA A 185 14.96 -5.73 4.67
N TYR A 186 14.85 -6.72 5.57
CA TYR A 186 15.96 -7.15 6.41
C TYR A 186 16.23 -8.65 6.38
N GLY A 187 15.41 -9.43 5.66
CA GLY A 187 15.54 -10.90 5.63
C GLY A 187 15.15 -11.59 6.94
N VAL A 188 14.44 -10.89 7.84
CA VAL A 188 13.98 -11.49 9.11
C VAL A 188 12.94 -12.57 8.82
N PRO A 189 13.12 -13.83 9.29
CA PRO A 189 12.13 -14.88 9.07
C PRO A 189 10.74 -14.47 9.58
N VAL A 190 9.72 -14.71 8.76
CA VAL A 190 8.32 -14.39 9.07
C VAL A 190 7.88 -15.01 10.40
N GLU A 191 8.32 -16.26 10.63
CA GLU A 191 8.06 -17.03 11.86
C GLU A 191 8.55 -16.27 13.09
N LYS A 192 9.76 -15.72 13.01
CA LYS A 192 10.36 -14.98 14.13
C LYS A 192 9.47 -13.81 14.53
N THR A 193 9.11 -12.95 13.58
CA THR A 193 8.27 -11.77 13.87
C THR A 193 6.90 -12.16 14.44
N VAL A 194 6.27 -13.22 13.92
CA VAL A 194 4.94 -13.64 14.38
C VAL A 194 5.02 -14.32 15.75
N MET A 195 6.01 -15.18 15.98
CA MET A 195 6.16 -15.91 17.24
C MET A 195 6.58 -15.01 18.41
N GLU A 196 7.39 -13.99 18.16
CA GLU A 196 7.84 -13.04 19.18
C GLU A 196 6.81 -11.93 19.48
N CYS A 197 5.74 -11.82 18.70
CA CYS A 197 4.69 -10.82 18.95
C CYS A 197 3.81 -11.25 20.14
N ASP A 198 3.75 -10.44 21.17
CA ASP A 198 2.96 -10.67 22.40
C ASP A 198 1.68 -9.81 22.48
N ARG A 199 1.49 -8.91 21.54
CA ARG A 199 0.35 -7.99 21.49
C ARG A 199 -0.83 -8.59 20.74
N LEU A 200 -1.89 -9.01 21.46
CA LEU A 200 -3.08 -9.62 20.86
C LEU A 200 -3.70 -8.77 19.73
N LEU A 201 -3.78 -7.44 19.90
CA LEU A 201 -4.40 -6.55 18.91
C LEU A 201 -3.67 -6.53 17.55
N ASP A 202 -2.42 -6.94 17.48
CA ASP A 202 -1.69 -7.02 16.22
C ASP A 202 -2.13 -8.21 15.37
N PHE A 203 -2.79 -9.19 15.98
CA PHE A 203 -3.40 -10.35 15.31
C PHE A 203 -4.85 -10.12 14.90
N GLN A 204 -5.48 -9.01 15.30
CA GLN A 204 -6.89 -8.79 15.00
C GLN A 204 -7.17 -8.81 13.50
N LEU A 205 -8.30 -9.41 13.14
CA LEU A 205 -8.93 -9.33 11.84
C LEU A 205 -10.26 -8.59 11.99
N VAL A 206 -10.66 -7.82 10.98
CA VAL A 206 -11.94 -7.11 10.99
C VAL A 206 -12.90 -7.83 10.08
N ALA A 207 -13.92 -8.45 10.67
CA ALA A 207 -15.04 -9.08 9.95
C ALA A 207 -16.17 -8.06 9.80
N LYS A 208 -16.58 -7.77 8.54
CA LYS A 208 -17.60 -6.75 8.27
C LYS A 208 -18.68 -7.28 7.33
N ALA A 209 -19.93 -7.17 7.76
CA ALA A 209 -21.09 -7.26 6.89
C ALA A 209 -21.39 -5.86 6.33
N GLY A 210 -21.18 -5.67 5.00
CA GLY A 210 -21.44 -4.37 4.35
C GLY A 210 -22.94 -4.10 4.17
N SER A 211 -23.29 -2.92 3.65
CA SER A 211 -24.68 -2.44 3.53
C SER A 211 -25.64 -3.33 2.71
N LYS A 212 -25.11 -4.16 1.81
CA LYS A 212 -25.90 -5.13 1.02
C LYS A 212 -26.26 -6.41 1.81
N TYR A 213 -25.82 -6.49 3.07
CA TYR A 213 -25.98 -7.66 3.92
C TYR A 213 -26.72 -7.28 5.21
N GLY A 214 -27.51 -8.22 5.70
CA GLY A 214 -28.22 -8.13 6.98
C GLY A 214 -27.29 -8.48 8.15
N ASP A 215 -27.69 -9.53 8.88
CA ASP A 215 -26.97 -9.98 10.06
C ASP A 215 -25.63 -10.63 9.70
N ALA A 216 -24.67 -10.56 10.62
CA ALA A 216 -23.49 -11.40 10.62
C ALA A 216 -23.73 -12.57 11.56
N LEU A 217 -23.28 -13.75 11.15
CA LEU A 217 -23.44 -15.00 11.90
C LEU A 217 -22.05 -15.58 12.18
N HIS A 218 -21.86 -16.09 13.38
CA HIS A 218 -20.67 -16.84 13.79
C HIS A 218 -21.07 -18.29 14.08
N GLU A 219 -20.30 -19.23 13.57
CA GLU A 219 -20.48 -20.64 13.86
C GLU A 219 -19.77 -20.99 15.17
N VAL A 220 -20.56 -21.41 16.20
CA VAL A 220 -20.07 -21.81 17.53
C VAL A 220 -20.73 -23.13 17.89
N ASP A 221 -19.94 -24.14 18.22
CA ASP A 221 -20.42 -25.50 18.56
C ASP A 221 -21.42 -26.07 17.51
N GLY A 222 -21.15 -25.79 16.22
CA GLY A 222 -22.00 -26.21 15.11
C GLY A 222 -23.33 -25.46 14.97
N LYS A 223 -23.53 -24.37 15.74
CA LYS A 223 -24.72 -23.51 15.66
C LYS A 223 -24.34 -22.13 15.14
N MET A 224 -25.28 -21.49 14.44
CA MET A 224 -25.13 -20.13 13.94
C MET A 224 -25.65 -19.12 14.96
N GLU A 225 -24.79 -18.31 15.52
CA GLU A 225 -25.12 -17.25 16.45
C GLU A 225 -25.07 -15.89 15.78
N VAL A 226 -26.04 -15.02 16.05
CA VAL A 226 -26.04 -13.64 15.52
C VAL A 226 -25.00 -12.82 16.27
N VAL A 227 -24.13 -12.15 15.50
CA VAL A 227 -23.11 -11.24 16.03
C VAL A 227 -23.26 -9.84 15.41
N GLN A 228 -22.50 -8.89 15.89
CA GLN A 228 -22.50 -7.52 15.36
C GLN A 228 -22.16 -7.49 13.86
N LYS A 229 -22.53 -6.41 13.16
CA LYS A 229 -22.17 -6.22 11.74
C LYS A 229 -20.67 -6.00 11.50
N VAL A 230 -19.96 -5.54 12.52
CA VAL A 230 -18.51 -5.37 12.49
C VAL A 230 -17.95 -6.05 13.73
N ASN A 231 -17.06 -7.00 13.53
CA ASN A 231 -16.48 -7.78 14.62
C ASN A 231 -14.95 -7.76 14.52
N ARG A 232 -14.33 -7.76 15.69
CA ARG A 232 -12.93 -8.13 15.86
C ARG A 232 -12.83 -9.63 16.05
N VAL A 233 -12.00 -10.28 15.24
CA VAL A 233 -11.84 -11.73 15.28
C VAL A 233 -10.38 -12.12 15.23
N TYR A 234 -10.06 -13.28 15.80
CA TYR A 234 -8.72 -13.86 15.81
C TYR A 234 -8.78 -15.27 15.26
N ALA A 235 -7.78 -15.67 14.46
CA ALA A 235 -7.62 -17.06 14.07
C ALA A 235 -7.37 -17.91 15.33
N THR A 236 -8.01 -19.07 15.41
CA THR A 236 -7.87 -20.00 16.54
C THR A 236 -7.82 -21.45 16.08
N GLU A 237 -7.18 -22.31 16.87
CA GLU A 237 -7.23 -23.77 16.67
C GLU A 237 -8.41 -24.43 17.37
N ASP A 238 -9.12 -23.70 18.22
CA ASP A 238 -10.26 -24.22 18.97
C ASP A 238 -11.40 -24.68 18.03
N HIS A 239 -11.69 -25.97 18.08
CA HIS A 239 -12.67 -26.63 17.20
C HIS A 239 -14.13 -26.26 17.47
N ARG A 240 -14.43 -25.60 18.59
CA ARG A 240 -15.78 -25.09 18.88
C ARG A 240 -16.17 -23.97 17.94
N TYR A 241 -15.20 -23.21 17.42
CA TYR A 241 -15.43 -22.08 16.55
C TYR A 241 -15.28 -22.44 15.08
N GLY A 242 -16.21 -21.96 14.27
CA GLY A 242 -16.13 -21.92 12.82
C GLY A 242 -15.72 -20.54 12.32
N THR A 243 -16.21 -20.19 11.14
CA THR A 243 -15.95 -18.87 10.52
C THR A 243 -17.20 -17.97 10.62
N LEU A 244 -17.08 -16.72 10.17
CA LEU A 244 -18.22 -15.81 10.11
C LEU A 244 -18.84 -15.78 8.72
N TYR A 245 -20.17 -15.64 8.74
CA TYR A 245 -21.03 -15.48 7.57
C TYR A 245 -21.80 -14.16 7.65
N LYS A 246 -22.37 -13.74 6.53
CA LYS A 246 -23.25 -12.58 6.41
C LYS A 246 -24.43 -12.95 5.54
N ILE A 247 -25.62 -12.50 5.89
CA ILE A 247 -26.85 -12.82 5.16
C ILE A 247 -27.05 -11.81 4.03
N HIS A 248 -27.12 -12.29 2.80
CA HIS A 248 -27.37 -11.42 1.65
C HIS A 248 -28.83 -10.98 1.63
N LEU A 249 -29.11 -9.67 1.70
CA LEU A 249 -30.47 -9.13 1.83
C LEU A 249 -31.40 -9.50 0.67
N GLY A 250 -30.87 -9.61 -0.56
CA GLY A 250 -31.68 -9.93 -1.73
C GLY A 250 -32.02 -11.42 -1.89
N THR A 251 -31.20 -12.34 -1.34
CA THR A 251 -31.37 -13.79 -1.53
C THR A 251 -31.64 -14.56 -0.23
N GLY A 252 -31.42 -13.93 0.93
CA GLY A 252 -31.50 -14.59 2.23
C GLY A 252 -30.39 -15.61 2.52
N ASN A 253 -29.47 -15.84 1.60
CA ASN A 253 -28.45 -16.86 1.74
C ASN A 253 -27.27 -16.40 2.59
N PRO A 254 -26.71 -17.29 3.44
CA PRO A 254 -25.47 -17.01 4.15
C PRO A 254 -24.28 -17.05 3.19
N VAL A 255 -23.44 -16.02 3.25
CA VAL A 255 -22.20 -15.89 2.46
C VAL A 255 -21.03 -15.77 3.42
N LYS A 256 -20.02 -16.61 3.26
CA LYS A 256 -18.80 -16.53 4.07
C LYS A 256 -18.14 -15.16 3.93
N ILE A 257 -17.72 -14.57 5.05
CA ILE A 257 -16.93 -13.33 5.03
C ILE A 257 -15.53 -13.67 4.51
N ALA A 258 -15.16 -13.04 3.40
CA ALA A 258 -13.89 -13.32 2.74
C ALA A 258 -12.68 -12.87 3.59
N GLY A 259 -11.57 -13.59 3.45
CA GLY A 259 -10.30 -13.24 4.11
C GLY A 259 -10.19 -13.69 5.56
N LEU A 260 -11.23 -14.31 6.12
CA LEU A 260 -11.20 -14.88 7.47
C LEU A 260 -10.67 -16.33 7.48
N PRO A 261 -10.07 -16.76 8.60
CA PRO A 261 -9.71 -18.17 8.81
C PRO A 261 -10.95 -19.07 8.84
N SER A 262 -10.74 -20.36 8.69
CA SER A 262 -11.82 -21.36 8.81
C SER A 262 -12.35 -21.49 10.24
N ARG A 263 -11.51 -21.16 11.22
CA ARG A 263 -11.84 -21.08 12.64
C ARG A 263 -11.37 -19.74 13.16
N CYS A 264 -12.27 -19.00 13.76
CA CYS A 264 -11.93 -17.73 14.40
C CYS A 264 -12.86 -17.46 15.57
N VAL A 265 -12.34 -16.82 16.58
CA VAL A 265 -13.07 -16.39 17.75
C VAL A 265 -13.36 -14.88 17.67
N VAL A 266 -14.56 -14.49 18.08
CA VAL A 266 -14.98 -13.08 18.16
C VAL A 266 -14.62 -12.53 19.54
N ASP A 267 -13.97 -11.36 19.57
CA ASP A 267 -13.69 -10.63 20.82
C ASP A 267 -13.82 -9.11 20.59
N ASN A 268 -15.03 -8.62 20.75
CA ASN A 268 -15.30 -7.18 20.65
C ASN A 268 -14.98 -6.42 21.95
N ASP A 269 -14.89 -7.14 23.06
CA ASP A 269 -14.84 -6.58 24.42
C ASP A 269 -13.45 -6.70 25.08
N ASN A 270 -12.46 -7.22 24.38
CA ASN A 270 -11.07 -7.42 24.87
C ASN A 270 -10.97 -8.38 26.08
N HIS A 271 -11.66 -9.49 26.04
CA HIS A 271 -11.63 -10.50 27.09
C HIS A 271 -10.59 -11.59 26.86
N LEU A 272 -10.12 -11.74 25.62
CA LEU A 272 -9.18 -12.79 25.25
C LEU A 272 -7.72 -12.43 25.53
N THR A 273 -6.93 -13.48 25.71
CA THR A 273 -5.46 -13.39 25.80
C THR A 273 -4.81 -13.90 24.52
N ILE A 274 -3.51 -13.68 24.39
CA ILE A 274 -2.73 -14.07 23.20
C ILE A 274 -2.72 -15.59 22.94
N ASP A 275 -3.01 -16.41 23.95
CA ASP A 275 -2.94 -17.87 23.89
C ASP A 275 -4.00 -18.49 22.95
N VAL A 276 -5.07 -17.74 22.65
CA VAL A 276 -6.13 -18.23 21.74
C VAL A 276 -5.73 -18.20 20.25
N VAL A 277 -4.59 -17.53 19.94
CA VAL A 277 -4.21 -17.20 18.57
C VAL A 277 -3.53 -18.38 17.88
N ASP A 278 -4.11 -18.86 16.76
CA ASP A 278 -3.40 -19.72 15.79
C ASP A 278 -2.33 -18.92 15.04
N ARG A 279 -1.13 -18.87 15.62
CA ARG A 279 0.00 -18.13 15.02
C ARG A 279 0.41 -18.70 13.67
N ASP A 280 0.25 -19.99 13.45
CA ASP A 280 0.58 -20.66 12.19
C ASP A 280 -0.30 -20.18 11.04
N TRP A 281 -1.56 -19.83 11.30
CA TRP A 281 -2.41 -19.23 10.29
C TRP A 281 -1.83 -17.88 9.79
N TYR A 282 -1.36 -17.04 10.71
CA TYR A 282 -0.77 -15.73 10.38
C TYR A 282 0.58 -15.88 9.67
N ILE A 283 1.40 -16.85 10.07
CA ILE A 283 2.65 -17.21 9.37
C ILE A 283 2.35 -17.61 7.93
N ARG A 284 1.39 -18.51 7.71
CA ARG A 284 0.97 -18.93 6.36
C ARG A 284 0.47 -17.74 5.53
N LEU A 285 -0.26 -16.82 6.16
CA LEU A 285 -0.74 -15.61 5.49
C LEU A 285 0.41 -14.68 5.10
N ALA A 286 1.35 -14.41 6.01
CA ALA A 286 2.51 -13.58 5.75
C ALA A 286 3.41 -14.18 4.66
N LYS A 287 3.71 -15.48 4.71
CA LYS A 287 4.47 -16.19 3.66
C LYS A 287 3.79 -16.09 2.29
N ARG A 288 2.45 -16.11 2.24
CA ARG A 288 1.72 -15.90 0.98
C ARG A 288 1.99 -14.50 0.42
N TYR A 289 1.94 -13.46 1.24
CA TYR A 289 2.24 -12.09 0.79
C TYR A 289 3.70 -11.91 0.39
N VAL A 290 4.66 -12.50 1.13
CA VAL A 290 6.07 -12.50 0.72
C VAL A 290 6.22 -13.11 -0.69
N ARG A 291 5.62 -14.27 -0.95
CA ARG A 291 5.64 -14.88 -2.29
C ARG A 291 5.04 -13.97 -3.36
N ASP A 292 3.93 -13.29 -3.04
CA ASP A 292 3.30 -12.33 -3.97
C ASP A 292 4.23 -11.17 -4.32
N PHE A 293 4.99 -10.65 -3.33
CA PHE A 293 5.98 -9.60 -3.55
C PHE A 293 7.19 -10.07 -4.36
N LEU A 294 7.61 -11.30 -4.17
CA LEU A 294 8.73 -11.90 -4.91
C LEU A 294 8.32 -12.43 -6.30
N GLY A 295 7.07 -12.23 -6.72
CA GLY A 295 6.56 -12.71 -8.00
C GLY A 295 6.48 -14.25 -8.10
N LEU A 296 6.56 -14.96 -6.98
CA LEU A 296 6.50 -16.41 -6.95
C LEU A 296 5.06 -16.89 -7.11
N LYS A 297 4.80 -17.64 -8.16
CA LYS A 297 3.47 -18.19 -8.42
C LYS A 297 3.04 -19.12 -7.28
N PRO A 298 1.78 -19.04 -6.81
CA PRO A 298 1.29 -20.00 -5.85
C PRO A 298 1.39 -21.42 -6.41
N PRO A 299 1.70 -22.42 -5.57
CA PRO A 299 1.72 -23.79 -6.02
C PRO A 299 0.35 -24.13 -6.64
N LYS A 300 0.35 -24.68 -7.86
CA LYS A 300 -0.89 -25.09 -8.53
C LYS A 300 -1.62 -26.06 -7.60
N ARG A 301 -2.85 -25.75 -7.20
CA ARG A 301 -3.70 -26.67 -6.48
C ARG A 301 -3.99 -27.85 -7.40
N ASN A 302 -3.22 -28.93 -7.25
CA ASN A 302 -3.58 -30.21 -7.85
C ASN A 302 -4.77 -30.76 -7.03
N THR A 303 -5.96 -30.77 -7.61
CA THR A 303 -7.14 -31.40 -7.06
C THR A 303 -7.06 -32.95 -7.06
N ARG A 304 -5.94 -33.51 -7.51
CA ARG A 304 -5.67 -34.96 -7.46
C ARG A 304 -4.45 -35.22 -6.60
N ARG A 305 -4.64 -36.05 -5.56
CA ARG A 305 -3.67 -36.67 -4.63
C ARG A 305 -2.24 -36.12 -4.73
N VAL A 306 -1.87 -35.30 -3.75
CA VAL A 306 -0.48 -34.88 -3.54
C VAL A 306 0.35 -36.12 -3.27
N ASN A 307 1.21 -36.52 -4.22
CA ASN A 307 2.21 -37.57 -4.02
C ASN A 307 3.14 -37.18 -2.89
N SER A 308 3.48 -38.13 -2.01
CA SER A 308 4.34 -37.93 -0.83
C SER A 308 5.69 -37.28 -1.11
N ILE A 309 6.19 -37.42 -2.34
CA ILE A 309 7.42 -36.79 -2.81
C ILE A 309 7.30 -35.26 -2.94
N LYS A 310 6.13 -34.76 -3.39
CA LYS A 310 5.89 -33.30 -3.45
C LYS A 310 5.75 -32.68 -2.06
N LYS A 311 5.25 -33.41 -1.09
CA LYS A 311 5.16 -32.95 0.30
C LYS A 311 6.56 -32.73 0.89
N LYS A 312 7.48 -33.65 0.66
CA LYS A 312 8.89 -33.51 1.07
C LYS A 312 9.62 -32.37 0.36
N LEU A 313 9.35 -32.13 -0.93
CA LEU A 313 9.95 -30.99 -1.66
C LEU A 313 9.38 -29.65 -1.21
N LEU A 314 8.12 -29.55 -0.81
CA LEU A 314 7.52 -28.36 -0.21
C LEU A 314 8.04 -28.10 1.21
N GLU A 315 8.39 -29.14 1.95
CA GLU A 315 9.06 -29.05 3.27
C GLU A 315 10.51 -28.58 3.15
N ILE A 316 11.19 -28.88 2.06
CA ILE A 316 12.59 -28.43 1.78
C ILE A 316 12.61 -26.99 1.19
N LEU A 317 11.54 -26.56 0.52
CA LEU A 317 11.37 -25.22 -0.02
C LEU A 317 10.50 -24.31 0.90
N GLU A 318 10.49 -24.61 2.20
CA GLU A 318 9.86 -23.74 3.20
C GLU A 318 10.59 -22.38 3.26
N VAL A 319 10.32 -21.56 2.25
CA VAL A 319 10.44 -20.12 2.25
C VAL A 319 9.02 -19.54 2.25
#